data_64ec3e12a8b4f4dbd41257872da7c17d
#
_entry.id   64ec3e12a8b4f4dbd41257872da7c17d
#
_cell.length_a   1.000
_cell.length_b   1.000
_cell.length_c   1.000
_cell.angle_alpha   90.00
_cell.angle_beta   90.00
_cell.angle_gamma   90.00
#
_symmetry.space_group_name_H-M   'P 1'
#
loop_
_entity.id
_entity.type
_entity.pdbx_description
1 polymer ?
#
loop_
_entity_poly.entity_id
_entity_poly.type
_entity_poly.pdbx_seq_one_letter_code
_entity_poly.pdbx_strand_id
1 'polypeptide(L)'
;MIICHQGQMELQGKKKIGKGFAAVMEQSSSADEIIKFKVSQAETRFLLLAGKPLNEPIAAQGPFVLNEREELFQAFEDYQQSKNGFEGAGSWESEIKNLRHKSRTK
;
A
#
# COMPACT_ATOMS: atom_id res chain seq x y z
N MET A 1 -3.84 9.53 -0.37
CA MET A 1 -4.50 8.58 -1.30
C MET A 1 -5.89 8.23 -0.78
N ILE A 2 -6.87 8.14 -1.65
CA ILE A 2 -8.23 7.67 -1.31
C ILE A 2 -8.54 6.43 -2.14
N ILE A 3 -9.04 5.37 -1.49
CA ILE A 3 -9.46 4.13 -2.15
C ILE A 3 -10.96 3.96 -1.91
N CYS A 4 -11.75 3.92 -2.98
CA CYS A 4 -13.20 3.68 -2.88
C CYS A 4 -13.46 2.17 -2.85
N HIS A 5 -13.96 1.68 -1.72
CA HIS A 5 -14.29 0.26 -1.53
C HIS A 5 -15.71 -0.06 -2.00
N GLN A 6 -16.65 0.85 -1.80
CA GLN A 6 -18.06 0.69 -2.16
C GLN A 6 -18.68 2.04 -2.51
N GLY A 7 -19.65 2.05 -3.43
CA GLY A 7 -20.35 3.25 -3.84
C GLY A 7 -19.55 4.14 -4.78
N GLN A 8 -19.81 5.42 -4.74
CA GLN A 8 -19.19 6.44 -5.58
C GLN A 8 -19.04 7.76 -4.85
N MET A 9 -17.92 8.42 -5.06
CA MET A 9 -17.62 9.75 -4.51
C MET A 9 -17.05 10.67 -5.58
N GLU A 10 -17.15 11.97 -5.36
CA GLU A 10 -16.56 13.01 -6.19
C GLU A 10 -15.54 13.80 -5.40
N LEU A 11 -14.32 13.89 -5.92
CA LEU A 11 -13.23 14.66 -5.33
C LEU A 11 -13.19 16.06 -5.93
N GLN A 12 -13.12 17.08 -5.08
CA GLN A 12 -12.92 18.48 -5.43
C GLN A 12 -13.87 18.99 -6.52
N GLY A 13 -15.09 18.42 -6.62
CA GLY A 13 -16.08 18.81 -7.61
C GLY A 13 -15.73 18.46 -9.07
N LYS A 14 -14.71 17.62 -9.30
CA LYS A 14 -14.22 17.37 -10.67
C LYS A 14 -14.06 15.89 -11.02
N LYS A 15 -13.63 15.06 -10.08
CA LYS A 15 -13.24 13.68 -10.37
C LYS A 15 -14.09 12.68 -9.62
N LYS A 16 -14.83 11.85 -10.36
CA LYS A 16 -15.61 10.76 -9.78
C LYS A 16 -14.72 9.53 -9.57
N ILE A 17 -14.86 8.92 -8.41
CA ILE A 17 -14.15 7.70 -8.02
C ILE A 17 -15.20 6.68 -7.60
N GLY A 18 -15.25 5.57 -8.30
CA GLY A 18 -16.17 4.46 -8.02
C GLY A 18 -15.47 3.30 -7.30
N LYS A 19 -16.25 2.28 -7.00
CA LYS A 19 -15.78 1.05 -6.36
C LYS A 19 -14.56 0.45 -7.09
N GLY A 20 -13.52 0.12 -6.32
CA GLY A 20 -12.30 -0.51 -6.82
C GLY A 20 -11.26 0.46 -7.39
N PHE A 21 -11.56 1.75 -7.41
CA PHE A 21 -10.62 2.77 -7.87
C PHE A 21 -9.96 3.51 -6.71
N ALA A 22 -8.73 3.93 -6.95
CA ALA A 22 -7.96 4.77 -6.03
C ALA A 22 -7.62 6.11 -6.70
N ALA A 23 -7.56 7.16 -5.90
CA ALA A 23 -7.01 8.46 -6.29
C ALA A 23 -5.80 8.79 -5.44
N VAL A 24 -4.69 9.02 -6.11
CA VAL A 24 -3.48 9.58 -5.49
C VAL A 24 -3.55 11.09 -5.67
N MET A 25 -3.36 11.82 -4.61
CA MET A 25 -3.32 13.28 -4.61
C MET A 25 -1.86 13.72 -4.52
N GLU A 26 -1.51 14.71 -5.28
CA GLU A 26 -0.20 15.35 -5.18
C GLU A 26 -0.11 16.12 -3.86
N GLN A 27 1.09 16.23 -3.35
CA GLN A 27 1.37 17.05 -2.19
C GLN A 27 1.24 18.52 -2.58
N SER A 28 0.41 19.27 -1.86
CA SER A 28 0.38 20.72 -1.98
C SER A 28 1.51 21.36 -1.19
N SER A 29 1.98 22.48 -1.69
CA SER A 29 2.92 23.36 -0.97
C SER A 29 2.23 24.25 0.07
N SER A 30 0.90 24.28 0.09
CA SER A 30 0.11 25.06 1.03
C SER A 30 -0.26 24.26 2.27
N ALA A 31 0.03 24.80 3.45
CA ALA A 31 -0.31 24.19 4.73
C ALA A 31 -1.83 24.14 5.02
N ASP A 32 -2.61 24.93 4.30
CA ASP A 32 -4.06 25.10 4.53
C ASP A 32 -4.92 24.37 3.49
N GLU A 33 -4.34 23.45 2.73
CA GLU A 33 -5.11 22.74 1.70
C GLU A 33 -6.08 21.73 2.30
N ILE A 34 -7.35 21.90 1.97
CA ILE A 34 -8.43 21.05 2.42
C ILE A 34 -8.83 20.09 1.29
N ILE A 35 -8.88 18.80 1.60
CA ILE A 35 -9.44 17.81 0.69
C ILE A 35 -10.96 17.85 0.80
N LYS A 36 -11.64 18.24 -0.28
CA LYS A 36 -13.10 18.23 -0.36
C LYS A 36 -13.56 17.03 -1.16
N PHE A 37 -14.52 16.30 -0.62
CA PHE A 37 -15.19 15.21 -1.33
C PHE A 37 -16.69 15.25 -1.08
N LYS A 38 -17.44 14.76 -2.05
CA LYS A 38 -18.89 14.62 -1.98
C LYS A 38 -19.25 13.18 -2.26
N VAL A 39 -20.04 12.58 -1.39
CA VAL A 39 -20.62 11.25 -1.62
C VAL A 39 -21.78 11.40 -2.60
N SER A 40 -21.73 10.70 -3.70
CA SER A 40 -22.76 10.74 -4.76
C SER A 40 -23.69 9.53 -4.75
N GLN A 41 -23.41 8.54 -3.90
CA GLN A 41 -24.19 7.33 -3.78
C GLN A 41 -24.32 6.94 -2.30
N ALA A 42 -25.49 6.49 -1.88
CA ALA A 42 -25.70 5.97 -0.53
C ALA A 42 -24.78 4.79 -0.24
N GLU A 43 -24.45 4.61 1.04
CA GLU A 43 -23.56 3.55 1.53
C GLU A 43 -22.14 3.56 0.92
N THR A 44 -21.65 4.71 0.50
CA THR A 44 -20.26 4.84 0.04
C THR A 44 -19.29 4.60 1.18
N ARG A 45 -18.35 3.68 0.94
CA ARG A 45 -17.26 3.35 1.87
C ARG A 45 -15.93 3.58 1.18
N PHE A 46 -15.03 4.25 1.86
CA PHE A 46 -13.69 4.54 1.34
C PHE A 46 -12.64 4.50 2.44
N LEU A 47 -11.41 4.31 2.03
CA LEU A 47 -10.23 4.37 2.87
C LEU A 47 -9.44 5.64 2.52
N LEU A 48 -9.13 6.45 3.52
CA LEU A 48 -8.24 7.60 3.39
C LEU A 48 -6.88 7.26 3.99
N LEU A 49 -5.83 7.36 3.18
CA LEU A 49 -4.45 7.16 3.59
C LEU A 49 -3.69 8.47 3.45
N ALA A 50 -3.16 8.93 4.56
CA ALA A 50 -2.37 10.15 4.62
C ALA A 50 -1.19 9.96 5.58
N GLY A 51 -0.10 10.67 5.35
CA GLY A 51 1.08 10.62 6.18
C GLY A 51 2.00 11.79 5.89
N LYS A 52 2.86 12.11 6.84
CA LYS A 52 3.92 13.10 6.65
C LYS A 52 4.96 12.52 5.67
N PRO A 53 5.39 13.27 4.65
CA PRO A 53 6.48 12.86 3.78
C PRO A 53 7.76 12.61 4.59
N LEU A 54 8.40 11.48 4.36
CA LEU A 54 9.64 11.12 5.05
C LEU A 54 10.83 11.91 4.51
N ASN A 55 10.83 12.24 3.20
CA ASN A 55 11.91 12.97 2.51
C ASN A 55 13.28 12.29 2.66
N GLU A 56 13.30 10.98 2.53
CA GLU A 56 14.50 10.16 2.59
C GLU A 56 14.65 9.31 1.32
N PRO A 57 15.87 8.85 0.99
CA PRO A 57 16.11 7.93 -0.11
C PRO A 57 15.28 6.65 0.05
N ILE A 58 14.92 6.04 -1.06
CA ILE A 58 14.21 4.76 -1.07
C ILE A 58 14.90 3.84 -2.05
N ALA A 59 15.40 2.72 -1.53
CA ALA A 59 15.89 1.60 -2.30
C ALA A 59 14.94 0.41 -2.11
N ALA A 60 14.48 -0.20 -3.20
CA ALA A 60 13.55 -1.32 -3.14
C ALA A 60 14.01 -2.45 -4.05
N GLN A 61 13.99 -3.68 -3.54
CA GLN A 61 14.26 -4.88 -4.32
C GLN A 61 13.52 -6.08 -3.73
N GLY A 62 12.67 -6.72 -4.55
CA GLY A 62 11.81 -7.79 -4.08
C GLY A 62 10.89 -7.32 -2.93
N PRO A 63 10.84 -8.03 -1.81
CA PRO A 63 10.01 -7.65 -0.66
C PRO A 63 10.67 -6.59 0.24
N PHE A 64 11.95 -6.25 0.03
CA PHE A 64 12.68 -5.34 0.89
C PHE A 64 12.60 -3.90 0.39
N VAL A 65 12.39 -2.98 1.31
CA VAL A 65 12.41 -1.53 1.09
C VAL A 65 13.25 -0.91 2.23
N LEU A 66 14.33 -0.28 1.86
CA LEU A 66 15.31 0.34 2.76
C LEU A 66 15.73 1.70 2.22
N ASN A 67 16.68 2.37 2.86
CA ASN A 67 17.14 3.67 2.39
C ASN A 67 18.27 3.55 1.37
N GLU A 68 19.22 2.64 1.60
CA GLU A 68 20.42 2.47 0.78
C GLU A 68 20.47 1.09 0.12
N ARG A 69 21.15 1.00 -1.03
CA ARG A 69 21.30 -0.27 -1.77
C ARG A 69 22.12 -1.29 -1.02
N GLU A 70 23.10 -0.84 -0.28
CA GLU A 70 23.99 -1.65 0.56
C GLU A 70 23.21 -2.39 1.63
N GLU A 71 22.22 -1.73 2.22
CA GLU A 71 21.32 -2.33 3.21
C GLU A 71 20.45 -3.43 2.59
N LEU A 72 20.05 -3.29 1.31
CA LEU A 72 19.33 -4.34 0.60
C LEU A 72 20.18 -5.60 0.43
N PHE A 73 21.47 -5.47 0.08
CA PHE A 73 22.37 -6.62 -0.02
C PHE A 73 22.50 -7.31 1.34
N GLN A 74 22.67 -6.54 2.40
CA GLN A 74 22.74 -7.08 3.75
C GLN A 74 21.45 -7.83 4.14
N ALA A 75 20.27 -7.27 3.84
CA ALA A 75 19.00 -7.91 4.12
C ALA A 75 18.82 -9.23 3.36
N PHE A 76 19.24 -9.30 2.10
CA PHE A 76 19.24 -10.56 1.34
C PHE A 76 20.20 -11.59 1.91
N GLU A 77 21.39 -11.17 2.32
CA GLU A 77 22.37 -12.05 2.94
C GLU A 77 21.85 -12.59 4.27
N ASP A 78 21.27 -11.74 5.11
CA ASP A 78 20.67 -12.12 6.38
C ASP A 78 19.52 -13.13 6.20
N TYR A 79 18.68 -12.90 5.20
CA TYR A 79 17.61 -13.84 4.84
C TYR A 79 18.17 -15.21 4.41
N GLN A 80 19.18 -15.22 3.54
CA GLN A 80 19.81 -16.48 3.06
C GLN A 80 20.52 -17.24 4.18
N GLN A 81 21.12 -16.52 5.11
CA GLN A 81 21.83 -17.11 6.25
C GLN A 81 20.94 -17.38 7.46
N SER A 82 19.64 -17.07 7.36
CA SER A 82 18.67 -17.24 8.46
C SER A 82 19.12 -16.58 9.75
N LYS A 83 19.55 -15.32 9.68
CA LYS A 83 20.01 -14.52 10.82
C LYS A 83 19.34 -13.15 10.89
N ASN A 84 19.57 -12.40 11.97
CA ASN A 84 19.10 -11.01 12.15
C ASN A 84 17.59 -10.83 11.95
N GLY A 85 16.79 -11.73 12.54
CA GLY A 85 15.32 -11.71 12.45
C GLY A 85 14.73 -12.71 11.44
N PHE A 86 15.58 -13.39 10.65
CA PHE A 86 15.13 -14.37 9.66
C PHE A 86 15.36 -15.84 10.08
N GLU A 87 15.62 -16.12 11.34
CA GLU A 87 15.96 -17.46 11.85
C GLU A 87 14.88 -18.49 11.57
N GLY A 88 13.62 -18.07 11.55
CA GLY A 88 12.47 -18.93 11.24
C GLY A 88 12.04 -18.95 9.76
N ALA A 89 12.67 -18.14 8.90
CA ALA A 89 12.18 -17.92 7.53
C ALA A 89 12.16 -19.17 6.66
N GLY A 90 13.18 -20.04 6.82
CA GLY A 90 13.30 -21.27 6.03
C GLY A 90 12.25 -22.32 6.35
N SER A 91 11.69 -22.32 7.54
CA SER A 91 10.67 -23.27 8.00
C SER A 91 9.25 -22.70 8.01
N TRP A 92 9.11 -21.37 7.81
CA TRP A 92 7.80 -20.73 7.86
C TRP A 92 6.95 -21.05 6.64
N GLU A 93 5.72 -21.44 6.87
CA GLU A 93 4.72 -21.63 5.83
C GLU A 93 3.42 -20.87 6.16
N SER A 94 2.80 -20.29 5.16
CA SER A 94 1.50 -19.62 5.31
C SER A 94 0.39 -20.63 5.55
N GLU A 95 -0.42 -20.45 6.59
CA GLU A 95 -1.60 -21.27 6.88
C GLU A 95 -2.61 -21.26 5.71
N ILE A 96 -2.66 -20.17 4.96
CA ILE A 96 -3.57 -20.01 3.82
C ILE A 96 -2.97 -20.43 2.48
N LYS A 97 -1.77 -21.02 2.46
CA LYS A 97 -1.07 -21.48 1.26
C LYS A 97 -1.97 -22.34 0.35
N ASN A 98 -2.75 -23.21 0.94
CA ASN A 98 -3.62 -24.14 0.21
C ASN A 98 -4.93 -23.52 -0.30
N LEU A 99 -5.34 -22.35 0.19
CA LEU A 99 -6.55 -21.66 -0.28
C LEU A 99 -6.38 -21.10 -1.68
N ARG A 100 -5.15 -20.75 -2.06
CA ARG A 100 -4.82 -20.20 -3.38
C ARG A 100 -5.09 -21.14 -4.54
N HIS A 101 -5.03 -22.46 -4.31
CA HIS A 101 -5.27 -23.47 -5.34
C HIS A 101 -6.76 -23.77 -5.57
N LYS A 102 -7.65 -23.54 -4.59
CA LYS A 102 -9.09 -23.78 -4.72
C LYS A 102 -9.83 -22.75 -5.57
N SER A 103 -9.28 -21.56 -5.79
CA SER A 103 -9.95 -20.49 -6.54
C SER A 103 -9.69 -20.51 -8.06
N ARG A 104 -8.83 -21.40 -8.55
CA ARG A 104 -8.48 -21.51 -9.98
C ARG A 104 -9.22 -22.63 -10.74
N THR A 105 -10.09 -23.36 -10.05
CA THR A 105 -10.89 -24.43 -10.68
C THR A 105 -12.35 -23.99 -10.77
N LYS A 106 -12.61 -22.98 -11.62
CA LYS A 106 -13.94 -22.70 -12.18
C LYS A 106 -13.75 -22.12 -13.57
#